data_f26b500b8cbe322bf0c0846cc862811e
#
_entry.id   f26b500b8cbe322bf0c0846cc862811e
#
_cell.length_a   1.000
_cell.length_b   1.000
_cell.length_c   1.000
_cell.angle_alpha   90.00
_cell.angle_beta   90.00
_cell.angle_gamma   90.00
#
_symmetry.space_group_name_H-M   'P 1'
#
loop_
_entity.id
_entity.type
_entity.pdbx_description
1 polymer ?
#
loop_
_entity_poly.entity_id
_entity_poly.type
_entity_poly.pdbx_seq_one_letter_code
_entity_poly.pdbx_strand_id
1 'polypeptide(L)'
;MKTFLKNHSYDMVTMLLNQIAIALFGFTLVLAAMKINNDVLRNVTSVFSILFYLVLLYIKAWDIGFKDKISVEQGKKSNAPLRGALISLCANAINYLFAVFIFLRAILPNVEFFDSVGSVAQAIAIFAQGMYTGILVNQIGGAPLNAYWISYFIIPLPAILVCGVAYYFGLHDVKHTGFFHKNQYPESDREPKRKD
;
A
#
# COMPACT_ATOMS: atom_id res chain seq x y z
N MET A 1 -1.78 22.04 0.77
CA MET A 1 -2.45 20.73 0.80
C MET A 1 -3.31 20.49 -0.44
N LYS A 2 -4.22 21.39 -0.86
CA LYS A 2 -5.05 21.23 -2.07
C LYS A 2 -4.23 20.97 -3.35
N THR A 3 -3.15 21.74 -3.58
CA THR A 3 -2.27 21.59 -4.74
C THR A 3 -1.54 20.24 -4.75
N PHE A 4 -1.10 19.76 -3.57
CA PHE A 4 -0.47 18.45 -3.41
C PHE A 4 -1.43 17.31 -3.80
N LEU A 5 -2.65 17.32 -3.24
CA LEU A 5 -3.68 16.32 -3.55
C LEU A 5 -4.03 16.34 -5.05
N LYS A 6 -4.17 17.52 -5.67
CA LYS A 6 -4.45 17.63 -7.10
C LYS A 6 -3.33 17.05 -7.96
N ASN A 7 -2.07 17.31 -7.60
CA ASN A 7 -0.91 16.87 -8.39
C ASN A 7 -0.63 15.37 -8.27
N HIS A 8 -1.03 14.73 -7.17
CA HIS A 8 -0.79 13.31 -6.89
C HIS A 8 -2.07 12.48 -6.80
N SER A 9 -3.24 13.04 -7.17
CA SER A 9 -4.52 12.32 -7.12
C SER A 9 -4.51 11.04 -7.95
N TYR A 10 -3.94 11.08 -9.16
CA TYR A 10 -3.80 9.92 -10.03
C TYR A 10 -2.95 8.81 -9.37
N ASP A 11 -1.85 9.18 -8.73
CA ASP A 11 -0.97 8.21 -8.07
C ASP A 11 -1.66 7.57 -6.86
N MET A 12 -2.37 8.38 -6.06
CA MET A 12 -3.15 7.90 -4.90
C MET A 12 -4.26 6.94 -5.33
N VAL A 13 -5.03 7.30 -6.37
CA VAL A 13 -6.09 6.44 -6.91
C VAL A 13 -5.51 5.14 -7.48
N THR A 14 -4.40 5.21 -8.20
CA THR A 14 -3.72 4.01 -8.73
C THR A 14 -3.26 3.09 -7.61
N MET A 15 -2.68 3.63 -6.52
CA MET A 15 -2.28 2.83 -5.36
C MET A 15 -3.48 2.16 -4.68
N LEU A 16 -4.60 2.88 -4.54
CA LEU A 16 -5.85 2.34 -3.99
C LEU A 16 -6.43 1.23 -4.88
N LEU A 17 -6.46 1.43 -6.20
CA LEU A 17 -6.94 0.41 -7.14
C LEU A 17 -6.06 -0.84 -7.11
N ASN A 18 -4.74 -0.69 -7.06
CA ASN A 18 -3.81 -1.80 -6.88
C ASN A 18 -4.09 -2.56 -5.57
N GLN A 19 -4.36 -1.83 -4.48
CA GLN A 19 -4.73 -2.45 -3.21
C GLN A 19 -6.00 -3.29 -3.36
N ILE A 20 -7.06 -2.74 -3.93
CA ILE A 20 -8.35 -3.46 -4.11
C ILE A 20 -8.14 -4.70 -4.99
N ALA A 21 -7.41 -4.58 -6.10
CA ALA A 21 -7.17 -5.70 -7.01
C ALA A 21 -6.42 -6.84 -6.30
N ILE A 22 -5.36 -6.53 -5.55
CA ILE A 22 -4.58 -7.53 -4.81
C ILE A 22 -5.34 -8.05 -3.59
N ALA A 23 -6.18 -7.21 -2.96
CA ALA A 23 -7.04 -7.66 -1.86
C ALA A 23 -8.04 -8.73 -2.34
N LEU A 24 -8.68 -8.54 -3.49
CA LEU A 24 -9.59 -9.52 -4.09
C LEU A 24 -8.85 -10.81 -4.49
N PHE A 25 -7.68 -10.66 -5.12
CA PHE A 25 -6.84 -11.79 -5.47
C PHE A 25 -6.39 -12.58 -4.23
N GLY A 26 -5.82 -11.89 -3.23
CA GLY A 26 -5.37 -12.52 -1.98
C GLY A 26 -6.51 -13.16 -1.19
N PHE A 27 -7.68 -12.52 -1.15
CA PHE A 27 -8.86 -13.05 -0.49
C PHE A 27 -9.33 -14.37 -1.13
N THR A 28 -9.40 -14.44 -2.46
CA THR A 28 -9.75 -15.67 -3.19
C THR A 28 -8.77 -16.80 -2.93
N LEU A 29 -7.47 -16.51 -2.92
CA LEU A 29 -6.45 -17.51 -2.60
C LEU A 29 -6.56 -18.02 -1.16
N VAL A 30 -6.80 -17.11 -0.20
CA VAL A 30 -7.01 -17.47 1.21
C VAL A 30 -8.25 -18.35 1.38
N LEU A 31 -9.37 -18.03 0.71
CA LEU A 31 -10.58 -18.86 0.74
C LEU A 31 -10.33 -20.27 0.19
N ALA A 32 -9.54 -20.38 -0.90
CA ALA A 32 -9.15 -21.68 -1.44
C ALA A 32 -8.31 -22.47 -0.43
N ALA A 33 -7.34 -21.82 0.24
CA ALA A 33 -6.52 -22.45 1.27
C ALA A 33 -7.33 -22.88 2.50
N MET A 34 -8.33 -22.09 2.90
CA MET A 34 -9.24 -22.45 3.98
C MET A 34 -10.06 -23.72 3.68
N LYS A 35 -10.50 -23.91 2.42
CA LYS A 35 -11.20 -25.14 2.00
C LYS A 35 -10.33 -26.40 2.16
N ILE A 36 -9.02 -26.27 2.04
CA ILE A 36 -8.07 -27.38 2.22
C ILE A 36 -7.83 -27.65 3.71
N ASN A 37 -8.30 -26.75 4.60
CA ASN A 37 -8.12 -26.83 6.04
C ASN A 37 -6.65 -26.90 6.48
N ASN A 38 -5.77 -26.14 5.81
CA ASN A 38 -4.35 -26.10 6.06
C ASN A 38 -3.93 -24.67 6.48
N ASP A 39 -3.66 -24.48 7.77
CA ASP A 39 -3.29 -23.18 8.34
C ASP A 39 -1.96 -22.64 7.79
N VAL A 40 -1.00 -23.54 7.52
CA VAL A 40 0.29 -23.12 6.95
C VAL A 40 0.08 -22.57 5.55
N LEU A 41 -0.67 -23.28 4.70
CA LEU A 41 -0.98 -22.85 3.34
C LEU A 41 -1.72 -21.50 3.35
N ARG A 42 -2.69 -21.32 4.24
CA ARG A 42 -3.44 -20.07 4.43
C ARG A 42 -2.51 -18.89 4.75
N ASN A 43 -1.60 -19.08 5.72
CA ASN A 43 -0.66 -18.04 6.13
C ASN A 43 0.37 -17.72 5.02
N VAL A 44 0.92 -18.75 4.37
CA VAL A 44 1.86 -18.57 3.25
C VAL A 44 1.19 -17.80 2.10
N THR A 45 -0.05 -18.13 1.77
CA THR A 45 -0.82 -17.46 0.72
C THR A 45 -1.04 -15.98 1.05
N SER A 46 -1.37 -15.66 2.31
CA SER A 46 -1.48 -14.26 2.76
C SER A 46 -0.16 -13.53 2.65
N VAL A 47 0.92 -14.10 3.18
CA VAL A 47 2.26 -13.48 3.12
C VAL A 47 2.67 -13.23 1.67
N PHE A 48 2.47 -14.20 0.77
CA PHE A 48 2.74 -14.05 -0.65
C PHE A 48 1.94 -12.87 -1.26
N SER A 49 0.63 -12.79 -0.99
CA SER A 49 -0.22 -11.72 -1.50
C SER A 49 0.19 -10.34 -0.97
N ILE A 50 0.56 -10.25 0.31
CA ILE A 50 1.08 -9.02 0.93
C ILE A 50 2.40 -8.61 0.27
N LEU A 51 3.35 -9.53 0.12
CA LEU A 51 4.64 -9.22 -0.53
C LEU A 51 4.43 -8.77 -1.97
N PHE A 52 3.56 -9.42 -2.72
CA PHE A 52 3.24 -9.03 -4.09
C PHE A 52 2.65 -7.62 -4.15
N TYR A 53 1.73 -7.29 -3.25
CA TYR A 53 1.20 -5.93 -3.10
C TYR A 53 2.31 -4.90 -2.81
N LEU A 54 3.18 -5.20 -1.85
CA LEU A 54 4.28 -4.29 -1.47
C LEU A 54 5.27 -4.07 -2.62
N VAL A 55 5.55 -5.10 -3.43
CA VAL A 55 6.39 -4.97 -4.64
C VAL A 55 5.73 -4.04 -5.68
N LEU A 56 4.43 -4.16 -5.93
CA LEU A 56 3.73 -3.24 -6.85
C LEU A 56 3.76 -1.80 -6.35
N LEU A 57 3.57 -1.59 -5.04
CA LEU A 57 3.68 -0.27 -4.43
C LEU A 57 5.11 0.28 -4.52
N TYR A 58 6.11 -0.57 -4.29
CA TYR A 58 7.52 -0.20 -4.40
C TYR A 58 7.83 0.32 -5.81
N ILE A 59 7.47 -0.43 -6.86
CA ILE A 59 7.71 -0.04 -8.26
C ILE A 59 7.03 1.31 -8.56
N LYS A 60 5.78 1.47 -8.15
CA LYS A 60 5.02 2.71 -8.38
C LYS A 60 5.63 3.90 -7.65
N ALA A 61 5.98 3.75 -6.38
CA ALA A 61 6.55 4.83 -5.57
C ALA A 61 7.97 5.21 -6.03
N TRP A 62 8.76 4.23 -6.46
CA TRP A 62 10.08 4.48 -7.05
C TRP A 62 9.97 5.30 -8.34
N ASP A 63 9.04 4.96 -9.25
CA ASP A 63 8.79 5.70 -10.49
C ASP A 63 8.38 7.16 -10.21
N ILE A 64 7.54 7.39 -9.21
CA ILE A 64 7.17 8.75 -8.78
C ILE A 64 8.39 9.51 -8.27
N GLY A 65 9.22 8.88 -7.44
CA GLY A 65 10.47 9.46 -6.92
C GLY A 65 11.45 9.83 -8.02
N PHE A 66 11.62 8.96 -9.01
CA PHE A 66 12.48 9.19 -10.16
C PHE A 66 12.00 10.36 -11.04
N LYS A 67 10.70 10.46 -11.30
CA LYS A 67 10.11 11.60 -12.03
C LYS A 67 10.26 12.92 -11.27
N ASP A 68 10.14 12.86 -9.95
CA ASP A 68 10.32 14.02 -9.08
C ASP A 68 11.79 14.46 -9.03
N LYS A 69 12.77 13.54 -9.09
CA LYS A 69 14.19 13.84 -9.22
C LYS A 69 14.45 14.77 -10.40
N ILE A 70 13.97 14.41 -11.60
CA ILE A 70 14.12 15.22 -12.82
C ILE A 70 13.52 16.62 -12.61
N SER A 71 12.36 16.70 -11.95
CA SER A 71 11.71 17.98 -11.67
C SER A 71 12.46 18.83 -10.64
N VAL A 72 13.14 18.22 -9.68
CA VAL A 72 13.99 18.89 -8.68
C VAL A 72 15.26 19.41 -9.35
N GLU A 73 15.92 18.61 -10.18
CA GLU A 73 17.12 19.02 -10.94
C GLU A 73 16.84 20.20 -11.89
N GLN A 74 15.60 20.28 -12.42
CA GLN A 74 15.16 21.42 -13.23
C GLN A 74 14.70 22.64 -12.40
N GLY A 75 14.80 22.60 -11.08
CA GLY A 75 14.35 23.68 -10.19
C GLY A 75 12.83 23.89 -10.12
N LYS A 76 12.04 22.98 -10.69
CA LYS A 76 10.56 23.07 -10.71
C LYS A 76 9.88 22.58 -9.44
N LYS A 77 10.55 21.73 -8.67
CA LYS A 77 10.04 21.16 -7.41
C LYS A 77 11.10 21.24 -6.31
N SER A 78 10.65 21.37 -5.07
CA SER A 78 11.51 21.23 -3.90
C SER A 78 11.83 19.79 -3.60
N ASN A 79 13.04 19.51 -3.11
CA ASN A 79 13.41 18.19 -2.60
C ASN A 79 12.58 17.87 -1.34
N ALA A 80 11.81 16.79 -1.37
CA ALA A 80 10.96 16.35 -0.28
C ALA A 80 10.97 14.82 -0.14
N PRO A 81 11.95 14.24 0.57
CA PRO A 81 12.20 12.79 0.60
C PRO A 81 11.03 11.98 1.19
N LEU A 82 10.20 12.58 2.06
CA LEU A 82 9.03 11.93 2.66
C LEU A 82 7.77 12.00 1.80
N ARG A 83 7.83 12.58 0.60
CA ARG A 83 6.65 12.75 -0.27
C ARG A 83 5.99 11.41 -0.63
N GLY A 84 6.78 10.36 -0.88
CA GLY A 84 6.26 9.02 -1.17
C GLY A 84 5.42 8.44 -0.02
N ALA A 85 5.89 8.60 1.23
CA ALA A 85 5.14 8.19 2.40
C ALA A 85 3.83 8.98 2.56
N LEU A 86 3.85 10.29 2.29
CA LEU A 86 2.65 11.15 2.33
C LEU A 86 1.63 10.76 1.25
N ILE A 87 2.07 10.42 0.04
CA ILE A 87 1.19 9.95 -1.04
C ILE A 87 0.52 8.64 -0.62
N SER A 88 1.28 7.68 -0.08
CA SER A 88 0.77 6.41 0.40
C SER A 88 -0.16 6.58 1.61
N LEU A 89 0.16 7.48 2.54
CA LEU A 89 -0.72 7.81 3.67
C LEU A 89 -2.07 8.35 3.19
N CYS A 90 -2.07 9.25 2.21
CA CYS A 90 -3.30 9.78 1.62
C CYS A 90 -4.08 8.69 0.85
N ALA A 91 -3.39 7.79 0.12
CA ALA A 91 -4.04 6.66 -0.55
C ALA A 91 -4.69 5.69 0.46
N ASN A 92 -4.07 5.51 1.65
CA ASN A 92 -4.58 4.69 2.74
C ASN A 92 -5.54 5.43 3.69
N ALA A 93 -5.89 6.69 3.43
CA ALA A 93 -6.77 7.48 4.32
C ALA A 93 -8.13 6.80 4.55
N ILE A 94 -8.67 6.12 3.53
CA ILE A 94 -9.93 5.39 3.63
C ILE A 94 -9.79 4.16 4.56
N ASN A 95 -8.64 3.47 4.55
CA ASN A 95 -8.35 2.37 5.46
C ASN A 95 -8.27 2.84 6.92
N TYR A 96 -7.65 3.99 7.15
CA TYR A 96 -7.63 4.60 8.49
C TYR A 96 -8.99 5.10 8.93
N LEU A 97 -9.84 5.57 8.02
CA LEU A 97 -11.22 5.93 8.34
C LEU A 97 -11.99 4.71 8.86
N PHE A 98 -11.87 3.56 8.19
CA PHE A 98 -12.47 2.32 8.69
C PHE A 98 -11.88 1.91 10.04
N ALA A 99 -10.56 2.00 10.22
CA ALA A 99 -9.91 1.69 11.49
C ALA A 99 -10.43 2.56 12.65
N VAL A 100 -10.70 3.85 12.41
CA VAL A 100 -11.29 4.76 13.40
C VAL A 100 -12.71 4.32 13.78
N PHE A 101 -13.58 3.94 12.83
CA PHE A 101 -14.91 3.46 13.18
C PHE A 101 -14.87 2.13 13.94
N ILE A 102 -13.97 1.23 13.59
CA ILE A 102 -13.76 -0.05 14.33
C ILE A 102 -13.26 0.23 15.75
N PHE A 103 -12.36 1.21 15.92
CA PHE A 103 -11.89 1.65 17.23
C PHE A 103 -13.02 2.28 18.06
N LEU A 104 -13.82 3.18 17.49
CA LEU A 104 -14.95 3.82 18.17
C LEU A 104 -15.97 2.77 18.64
N ARG A 105 -16.25 1.75 17.82
CA ARG A 105 -17.06 0.61 18.22
C ARG A 105 -16.50 -0.10 19.45
N ALA A 106 -15.18 -0.31 19.50
CA ALA A 106 -14.54 -1.02 20.61
C ALA A 106 -14.61 -0.26 21.95
N ILE A 107 -14.50 1.08 21.93
CA ILE A 107 -14.52 1.91 23.15
C ILE A 107 -15.90 2.43 23.53
N LEU A 108 -16.85 2.45 22.61
CA LEU A 108 -18.23 2.93 22.82
C LEU A 108 -19.26 1.84 22.50
N PRO A 109 -19.17 0.65 23.11
CA PRO A 109 -20.01 -0.51 22.74
C PRO A 109 -21.51 -0.29 23.02
N ASN A 110 -21.85 0.65 23.90
CA ASN A 110 -23.24 0.95 24.29
C ASN A 110 -23.92 1.99 23.37
N VAL A 111 -23.24 2.52 22.37
CA VAL A 111 -23.78 3.46 21.40
C VAL A 111 -24.13 2.72 20.12
N GLU A 112 -25.41 2.44 19.90
CA GLU A 112 -25.93 1.65 18.77
C GLU A 112 -25.43 2.15 17.40
N PHE A 113 -25.28 3.46 17.23
CA PHE A 113 -24.73 4.05 16.01
C PHE A 113 -23.31 3.57 15.74
N PHE A 114 -22.41 3.60 16.73
CA PHE A 114 -21.02 3.18 16.55
C PHE A 114 -20.89 1.66 16.43
N ASP A 115 -21.75 0.88 17.07
CA ASP A 115 -21.77 -0.57 16.88
C ASP A 115 -22.16 -0.93 15.44
N SER A 116 -23.23 -0.34 14.91
CA SER A 116 -23.68 -0.59 13.54
C SER A 116 -22.66 -0.13 12.49
N VAL A 117 -22.20 1.13 12.57
CA VAL A 117 -21.23 1.68 11.61
C VAL A 117 -19.89 0.97 11.69
N GLY A 118 -19.40 0.67 12.90
CA GLY A 118 -18.15 -0.04 13.11
C GLY A 118 -18.19 -1.48 12.59
N SER A 119 -19.34 -2.16 12.71
CA SER A 119 -19.54 -3.52 12.15
C SER A 119 -19.46 -3.50 10.62
N VAL A 120 -20.13 -2.54 9.98
CA VAL A 120 -20.07 -2.35 8.52
C VAL A 120 -18.66 -1.98 8.07
N ALA A 121 -18.01 -1.05 8.78
CA ALA A 121 -16.64 -0.65 8.50
C ALA A 121 -15.67 -1.84 8.60
N GLN A 122 -15.83 -2.71 9.59
CA GLN A 122 -15.02 -3.91 9.76
C GLN A 122 -15.23 -4.91 8.61
N ALA A 123 -16.47 -5.14 8.20
CA ALA A 123 -16.76 -5.99 7.05
C ALA A 123 -16.10 -5.46 5.76
N ILE A 124 -16.24 -4.16 5.49
CA ILE A 124 -15.62 -3.53 4.32
C ILE A 124 -14.09 -3.60 4.41
N ALA A 125 -13.50 -3.34 5.60
CA ALA A 125 -12.06 -3.39 5.81
C ALA A 125 -11.48 -4.80 5.55
N ILE A 126 -12.18 -5.88 5.95
CA ILE A 126 -11.78 -7.26 5.68
C ILE A 126 -11.71 -7.51 4.16
N PHE A 127 -12.64 -7.01 3.38
CA PHE A 127 -12.61 -7.13 1.91
C PHE A 127 -11.53 -6.23 1.29
N ALA A 128 -11.44 -4.97 1.69
CA ALA A 128 -10.46 -4.01 1.16
C ALA A 128 -9.01 -4.39 1.51
N GLN A 129 -8.82 -5.18 2.54
CA GLN A 129 -7.54 -5.70 3.04
C GLN A 129 -7.47 -7.23 2.93
N GLY A 130 -8.20 -7.83 1.99
CA GLY A 130 -8.40 -9.26 1.84
C GLY A 130 -7.13 -10.10 1.77
N MET A 131 -6.02 -9.53 1.30
CA MET A 131 -4.70 -10.17 1.29
C MET A 131 -4.16 -10.48 2.70
N TYR A 132 -4.64 -9.76 3.75
CA TYR A 132 -4.26 -10.00 5.15
C TYR A 132 -5.15 -11.03 5.85
N THR A 133 -6.27 -11.44 5.24
CA THR A 133 -7.30 -12.27 5.89
C THR A 133 -6.74 -13.58 6.45
N GLY A 134 -5.81 -14.24 5.75
CA GLY A 134 -5.22 -15.49 6.26
C GLY A 134 -4.43 -15.31 7.54
N ILE A 135 -3.79 -14.15 7.73
CA ILE A 135 -3.09 -13.80 8.97
C ILE A 135 -4.10 -13.34 10.04
N LEU A 136 -5.11 -12.56 9.65
CA LEU A 136 -6.09 -11.96 10.55
C LEU A 136 -7.00 -12.98 11.25
N VAL A 137 -7.18 -14.17 10.69
CA VAL A 137 -7.94 -15.25 11.33
C VAL A 137 -7.13 -16.07 12.33
N ASN A 138 -5.80 -15.87 12.44
CA ASN A 138 -5.00 -16.53 13.47
C ASN A 138 -5.37 -16.01 14.85
N GLN A 139 -5.42 -16.93 15.82
CA GLN A 139 -5.81 -16.61 17.19
C GLN A 139 -4.60 -16.18 18.03
N ILE A 140 -4.77 -15.07 18.74
CA ILE A 140 -3.83 -14.59 19.75
C ILE A 140 -4.64 -14.23 21.00
N GLY A 141 -4.29 -14.78 22.17
CA GLY A 141 -4.99 -14.51 23.42
C GLY A 141 -6.46 -15.00 23.44
N GLY A 142 -6.76 -16.05 22.66
CA GLY A 142 -8.11 -16.65 22.61
C GLY A 142 -9.10 -15.98 21.64
N ALA A 143 -8.67 -14.95 20.94
CA ALA A 143 -9.48 -14.30 19.89
C ALA A 143 -8.70 -14.15 18.58
N PRO A 144 -9.36 -14.15 17.41
CA PRO A 144 -8.69 -13.92 16.15
C PRO A 144 -8.19 -12.47 16.04
N LEU A 145 -7.09 -12.26 15.30
CA LEU A 145 -6.46 -10.93 15.14
C LEU A 145 -7.44 -9.88 14.58
N ASN A 146 -8.39 -10.27 13.75
CA ASN A 146 -9.43 -9.36 13.22
C ASN A 146 -10.44 -8.87 14.27
N ALA A 147 -10.47 -9.47 15.48
CA ALA A 147 -11.25 -8.96 16.59
C ALA A 147 -10.59 -7.78 17.30
N TYR A 148 -9.28 -7.59 17.12
CA TYR A 148 -8.54 -6.49 17.75
C TYR A 148 -8.54 -5.27 16.83
N TRP A 149 -9.09 -4.15 17.29
CA TRP A 149 -9.13 -2.89 16.56
C TRP A 149 -7.74 -2.38 16.13
N ILE A 150 -6.70 -2.64 16.93
CA ILE A 150 -5.32 -2.22 16.66
C ILE A 150 -4.77 -2.82 15.37
N SER A 151 -5.22 -4.02 14.97
CA SER A 151 -4.80 -4.68 13.75
C SER A 151 -5.06 -3.82 12.51
N TYR A 152 -6.19 -3.12 12.48
CA TYR A 152 -6.58 -2.27 11.35
C TYR A 152 -5.77 -0.98 11.24
N PHE A 153 -5.14 -0.52 12.31
CA PHE A 153 -4.17 0.59 12.28
C PHE A 153 -2.78 0.13 11.82
N ILE A 154 -2.39 -1.11 12.14
CA ILE A 154 -1.08 -1.67 11.78
C ILE A 154 -1.02 -2.05 10.30
N ILE A 155 -2.09 -2.60 9.74
CA ILE A 155 -2.13 -3.13 8.37
C ILE A 155 -1.67 -2.13 7.29
N PRO A 156 -2.02 -0.83 7.30
CA PRO A 156 -1.54 0.11 6.29
C PRO A 156 -0.07 0.55 6.46
N LEU A 157 0.55 0.33 7.63
CA LEU A 157 1.91 0.82 7.91
C LEU A 157 2.98 0.28 6.97
N PRO A 158 3.03 -1.05 6.64
CA PRO A 158 3.99 -1.57 5.68
C PRO A 158 3.94 -0.89 4.32
N ALA A 159 2.73 -0.58 3.82
CA ALA A 159 2.54 0.13 2.55
C ALA A 159 3.14 1.55 2.60
N ILE A 160 2.92 2.28 3.69
CA ILE A 160 3.44 3.64 3.87
C ILE A 160 4.97 3.62 3.95
N LEU A 161 5.54 2.68 4.71
CA LEU A 161 6.99 2.53 4.86
C LEU A 161 7.66 2.17 3.54
N VAL A 162 7.12 1.17 2.82
CA VAL A 162 7.66 0.73 1.53
C VAL A 162 7.60 1.87 0.50
N CYS A 163 6.49 2.60 0.43
CA CYS A 163 6.37 3.76 -0.48
C CYS A 163 7.34 4.89 -0.12
N GLY A 164 7.58 5.15 1.18
CA GLY A 164 8.56 6.13 1.63
C GLY A 164 9.97 5.78 1.19
N VAL A 165 10.39 4.53 1.45
CA VAL A 165 11.72 4.02 1.08
C VAL A 165 11.89 3.97 -0.44
N ALA A 166 10.89 3.45 -1.16
CA ALA A 166 10.95 3.34 -2.61
C ALA A 166 11.04 4.71 -3.30
N TYR A 167 10.25 5.68 -2.84
CA TYR A 167 10.31 7.06 -3.33
C TYR A 167 11.69 7.69 -3.08
N TYR A 168 12.25 7.49 -1.87
CA TYR A 168 13.58 7.97 -1.53
C TYR A 168 14.65 7.39 -2.49
N PHE A 169 14.59 6.10 -2.76
CA PHE A 169 15.51 5.46 -3.71
C PHE A 169 15.31 5.96 -5.15
N GLY A 170 14.07 6.19 -5.58
CA GLY A 170 13.78 6.79 -6.88
C GLY A 170 14.35 8.21 -7.00
N LEU A 171 14.20 9.02 -5.94
CA LEU A 171 14.72 10.40 -5.89
C LEU A 171 16.26 10.47 -5.99
N HIS A 172 16.96 9.45 -5.47
CA HIS A 172 18.43 9.35 -5.50
C HIS A 172 18.99 8.47 -6.64
N ASP A 173 18.12 8.03 -7.56
CA ASP A 173 18.49 7.16 -8.71
C ASP A 173 19.20 5.85 -8.28
N VAL A 174 18.81 5.31 -7.13
CA VAL A 174 19.32 4.01 -6.69
C VAL A 174 18.68 2.93 -7.54
N LYS A 175 19.43 2.39 -8.50
CA LYS A 175 18.98 1.36 -9.44
C LYS A 175 18.98 -0.01 -8.77
N HIS A 176 17.88 -0.38 -8.16
CA HIS A 176 17.70 -1.77 -7.65
C HIS A 176 17.13 -2.74 -8.68
N THR A 177 16.69 -2.25 -9.83
CA THR A 177 16.00 -3.06 -10.83
C THR A 177 16.59 -2.87 -12.23
N GLY A 178 17.81 -3.33 -12.44
CA GLY A 178 18.34 -3.50 -13.82
C GLY A 178 17.44 -4.41 -14.69
N PHE A 179 16.48 -5.10 -14.13
CA PHE A 179 15.58 -6.01 -14.82
C PHE A 179 14.40 -5.32 -15.52
N PHE A 180 13.87 -4.22 -14.97
CA PHE A 180 12.65 -3.58 -15.47
C PHE A 180 12.88 -2.35 -16.37
N HIS A 181 14.10 -1.80 -16.42
CA HIS A 181 14.38 -0.53 -17.11
C HIS A 181 15.12 -0.67 -18.44
N LYS A 182 15.47 -1.88 -18.88
CA LYS A 182 16.26 -2.09 -20.11
C LYS A 182 15.57 -1.62 -21.41
N ASN A 183 14.24 -1.40 -21.38
CA ASN A 183 13.44 -1.14 -22.58
C ASN A 183 12.76 0.23 -22.66
N GLN A 184 12.97 1.16 -21.70
CA GLN A 184 12.23 2.43 -21.72
C GLN A 184 12.98 3.64 -22.28
N TYR A 185 14.30 3.57 -22.43
CA TYR A 185 15.08 4.63 -23.09
C TYR A 185 16.09 3.96 -24.03
N PRO A 186 15.88 4.07 -25.36
CA PRO A 186 16.90 3.63 -26.31
C PRO A 186 18.18 4.44 -26.10
N GLU A 187 19.30 3.75 -26.19
CA GLU A 187 20.68 4.25 -25.95
C GLU A 187 21.13 5.34 -26.95
N SER A 188 20.26 5.68 -27.91
CA SER A 188 20.52 6.64 -28.99
C SER A 188 20.64 8.11 -28.56
N ASP A 189 20.21 8.46 -27.33
CA ASP A 189 20.18 9.84 -26.86
C ASP A 189 21.35 10.19 -25.91
N ARG A 190 22.35 9.30 -25.81
CA ARG A 190 23.59 9.61 -25.10
C ARG A 190 24.65 10.13 -26.05
N GLU A 191 24.82 11.45 -25.96
CA GLU A 191 25.94 12.27 -26.49
C GLU A 191 26.09 12.40 -28.01
N PRO A 192 26.02 13.62 -28.53
CA PRO A 192 26.66 13.94 -29.78
C PRO A 192 28.19 13.85 -29.59
N LYS A 193 28.81 12.87 -30.24
CA LYS A 193 30.27 12.84 -30.36
C LYS A 193 30.75 14.21 -30.87
N ARG A 194 31.40 14.98 -29.99
CA ARG A 194 32.25 16.10 -30.42
C ARG A 194 33.26 15.52 -31.42
N LYS A 195 33.12 15.91 -32.64
CA LYS A 195 34.20 15.78 -33.64
C LYS A 195 35.07 17.02 -33.48
N ASP A 196 36.29 16.82 -33.02
CA ASP A 196 37.39 17.77 -33.18
C ASP A 196 37.82 17.80 -34.66
#